data_26c32a2817fc639bdb0e8cee96178411
#
_entry.id   26c32a2817fc639bdb0e8cee96178411
#
_cell.length_a   1.000
_cell.length_b   1.000
_cell.length_c   1.000
_cell.angle_alpha   90.00
_cell.angle_beta   90.00
_cell.angle_gamma   90.00
#
_symmetry.space_group_name_H-M   'P 1'
#
loop_
_entity.id
_entity.type
_entity.pdbx_description
1 polymer ?
#
loop_
_entity_poly.entity_id
_entity_poly.type
_entity_poly.pdbx_seq_one_letter_code
_entity_poly.pdbx_strand_id
1 'polypeptide(L)'
;MNPMTWRFILALAAVLGGWTGVGPAVAETNCFSAEETRDHVQKHGLVALHDVVRSARGAGHADLISARLCETSGNMVYMITMLGREGKVMRLTIDARTGNLINNR
;
A
#
# COMPACT_ATOMS: atom_id res chain seq x y z
N MET A 1 28.38 -35.78 47.20
CA MET A 1 28.47 -34.62 46.59
C MET A 1 28.55 -34.75 45.08
N ASN A 2 27.68 -34.32 44.44
CA ASN A 2 27.67 -34.48 43.02
C ASN A 2 27.43 -33.21 42.32
N PRO A 3 28.44 -32.66 41.80
CA PRO A 3 28.26 -31.44 41.02
C PRO A 3 27.59 -31.71 39.72
N MET A 4 27.18 -32.91 39.47
CA MET A 4 26.59 -33.20 38.18
C MET A 4 25.17 -32.79 38.07
N THR A 5 24.53 -32.57 39.16
CA THR A 5 23.10 -32.31 39.11
C THR A 5 22.75 -31.00 38.44
N TRP A 6 23.66 -30.08 38.46
CA TRP A 6 23.32 -28.79 37.86
C TRP A 6 23.67 -28.65 36.43
N ARG A 7 24.27 -29.65 35.88
CA ARG A 7 24.54 -29.63 34.45
C ARG A 7 23.28 -29.65 33.64
N PHE A 8 22.25 -30.20 34.20
CA PHE A 8 21.02 -30.32 33.48
C PHE A 8 20.32 -28.99 33.28
N ILE A 9 20.63 -28.07 34.12
CA ILE A 9 19.99 -26.77 34.05
C ILE A 9 20.37 -25.99 32.80
N LEU A 10 21.57 -26.23 32.33
CA LEU A 10 22.05 -25.50 31.18
C LEU A 10 21.38 -25.86 29.90
N ALA A 11 20.83 -27.04 29.82
CA ALA A 11 20.25 -27.52 28.60
C ALA A 11 18.94 -26.83 28.25
N LEU A 12 18.31 -26.22 29.22
CA LEU A 12 17.02 -25.62 29.01
C LEU A 12 17.07 -24.26 28.33
N ALA A 13 18.20 -23.63 28.40
CA ALA A 13 18.29 -22.27 27.88
C ALA A 13 18.25 -22.20 26.37
N ALA A 14 18.54 -23.28 25.71
CA ALA A 14 18.68 -23.29 24.28
C ALA A 14 17.35 -23.27 23.55
N VAL A 15 16.28 -23.54 24.23
CA VAL A 15 15.00 -23.72 23.54
C VAL A 15 14.36 -22.43 23.11
N LEU A 16 14.80 -21.33 23.67
CA LEU A 16 14.12 -20.06 23.45
C LEU A 16 14.51 -19.35 22.18
N GLY A 17 15.44 -19.86 21.44
CA GLY A 17 15.95 -19.15 20.28
C GLY A 17 15.09 -19.19 19.05
N GLY A 18 14.02 -19.91 19.05
CA GLY A 18 13.26 -20.15 17.84
C GLY A 18 12.10 -19.20 17.56
N TRP A 19 12.05 -18.11 18.24
CA TRP A 19 10.89 -17.24 18.16
C TRP A 19 11.11 -16.03 17.32
N THR A 20 11.58 -16.18 16.16
CA THR A 20 11.51 -15.08 15.26
C THR A 20 10.11 -15.10 14.68
N GLY A 21 9.26 -14.27 15.22
CA GLY A 21 7.95 -14.13 14.68
C GLY A 21 8.02 -13.58 13.29
N VAL A 22 7.78 -14.42 12.33
CA VAL A 22 7.59 -13.95 10.98
C VAL A 22 6.14 -13.54 10.90
N GLY A 23 5.90 -12.25 10.96
CA GLY A 23 4.58 -11.74 10.70
C GLY A 23 4.18 -12.05 9.27
N PRO A 24 2.88 -12.06 8.99
CA PRO A 24 2.42 -12.22 7.62
C PRO A 24 3.05 -11.13 6.77
N ALA A 25 3.50 -11.51 5.61
CA ALA A 25 4.02 -10.55 4.66
C ALA A 25 2.89 -9.64 4.23
N VAL A 26 2.90 -8.41 4.71
CA VAL A 26 1.95 -7.40 4.28
C VAL A 26 2.60 -6.63 3.15
N ALA A 27 1.92 -6.53 2.04
CA ALA A 27 2.39 -5.71 0.94
C ALA A 27 2.47 -4.26 1.42
N GLU A 28 3.67 -3.70 1.38
CA GLU A 28 3.86 -2.32 1.77
C GLU A 28 3.31 -1.38 0.72
N THR A 29 2.53 -0.41 1.16
CA THR A 29 2.02 0.65 0.32
C THR A 29 2.64 1.96 0.77
N ASN A 30 3.38 2.59 -0.12
CA ASN A 30 4.00 3.89 0.13
C ASN A 30 3.37 4.92 -0.78
N CYS A 31 2.81 5.96 -0.19
CA CYS A 31 2.21 7.04 -0.97
C CYS A 31 3.12 8.26 -0.97
N PHE A 32 3.11 8.97 -2.07
CA PHE A 32 4.01 10.09 -2.31
C PHE A 32 3.34 11.44 -2.06
N SER A 33 4.16 12.43 -1.71
CA SER A 33 3.71 13.81 -1.63
C SER A 33 3.41 14.36 -3.03
N ALA A 34 2.82 15.55 -3.09
CA ALA A 34 2.52 16.19 -4.37
C ALA A 34 3.77 16.43 -5.20
N GLU A 35 4.86 16.85 -4.56
CA GLU A 35 6.12 17.09 -5.26
C GLU A 35 6.75 15.81 -5.77
N GLU A 36 6.79 14.80 -4.94
CA GLU A 36 7.30 13.50 -5.32
C GLU A 36 6.48 12.89 -6.46
N THR A 37 5.16 13.09 -6.40
CA THR A 37 4.27 12.62 -7.46
C THR A 37 4.64 13.23 -8.81
N ARG A 38 4.88 14.52 -8.85
CA ARG A 38 5.28 15.19 -10.10
C ARG A 38 6.56 14.62 -10.66
N ASP A 39 7.53 14.38 -9.78
CA ASP A 39 8.80 13.79 -10.18
C ASP A 39 8.61 12.40 -10.76
N HIS A 40 7.84 11.57 -10.11
CA HIS A 40 7.57 10.20 -10.59
C HIS A 40 6.81 10.20 -11.91
N VAL A 41 5.84 11.09 -12.06
CA VAL A 41 5.09 11.19 -13.30
C VAL A 41 6.01 11.52 -14.46
N GLN A 42 6.93 12.47 -14.27
CA GLN A 42 7.88 12.85 -15.31
C GLN A 42 8.92 11.78 -15.59
N LYS A 43 9.49 11.19 -14.53
CA LYS A 43 10.54 10.20 -14.70
C LYS A 43 10.07 8.90 -15.32
N HIS A 44 8.87 8.47 -14.98
CA HIS A 44 8.37 7.17 -15.37
C HIS A 44 7.28 7.23 -16.44
N GLY A 45 6.98 8.41 -16.94
CA GLY A 45 5.96 8.55 -17.97
C GLY A 45 4.57 8.13 -17.52
N LEU A 46 4.21 8.46 -16.30
CA LEU A 46 2.92 8.07 -15.76
C LEU A 46 1.81 8.99 -16.29
N VAL A 47 0.59 8.50 -16.26
CA VAL A 47 -0.58 9.31 -16.59
C VAL A 47 -0.73 10.41 -15.54
N ALA A 48 -0.99 11.63 -15.99
CA ALA A 48 -1.14 12.76 -15.06
C ALA A 48 -2.37 12.59 -14.18
N LEU A 49 -2.23 12.93 -12.91
CA LEU A 49 -3.30 12.75 -11.94
C LEU A 49 -4.59 13.45 -12.35
N HIS A 50 -4.51 14.67 -12.89
CA HIS A 50 -5.70 15.40 -13.28
C HIS A 50 -6.47 14.71 -14.42
N ASP A 51 -5.79 13.99 -15.29
CA ASP A 51 -6.45 13.23 -16.35
C ASP A 51 -7.20 12.03 -15.76
N VAL A 52 -6.59 11.38 -14.78
CA VAL A 52 -7.22 10.26 -14.09
C VAL A 52 -8.46 10.70 -13.33
N VAL A 53 -8.37 11.83 -12.64
CA VAL A 53 -9.50 12.39 -11.90
C VAL A 53 -10.63 12.79 -12.85
N ARG A 54 -10.28 13.39 -13.97
CA ARG A 54 -11.29 13.76 -14.98
C ARG A 54 -12.03 12.54 -15.50
N SER A 55 -11.31 11.47 -15.78
CA SER A 55 -11.91 10.21 -16.23
C SER A 55 -12.84 9.63 -15.15
N ALA A 56 -12.42 9.67 -13.90
CA ALA A 56 -13.25 9.18 -12.81
C ALA A 56 -14.54 9.98 -12.66
N ARG A 57 -14.48 11.29 -12.80
CA ARG A 57 -15.67 12.14 -12.75
C ARG A 57 -16.60 11.85 -13.91
N GLY A 58 -16.04 11.63 -15.09
CA GLY A 58 -16.83 11.29 -16.27
C GLY A 58 -17.55 9.96 -16.16
N ALA A 59 -17.07 9.07 -15.31
CA ALA A 59 -17.70 7.77 -15.06
C ALA A 59 -18.82 7.83 -14.03
N GLY A 60 -19.28 9.01 -13.64
CA GLY A 60 -20.42 9.15 -12.72
C GLY A 60 -20.07 9.39 -11.27
N HIS A 61 -18.80 9.62 -10.96
CA HIS A 61 -18.36 9.94 -9.60
C HIS A 61 -18.40 11.46 -9.43
N ALA A 62 -19.09 11.94 -8.42
CA ALA A 62 -19.40 13.36 -8.31
C ALA A 62 -18.27 14.21 -7.75
N ASP A 63 -17.71 13.83 -6.62
CA ASP A 63 -16.74 14.66 -5.90
C ASP A 63 -15.48 13.90 -5.53
N LEU A 64 -14.35 14.56 -5.73
CA LEU A 64 -13.07 14.03 -5.31
C LEU A 64 -12.82 14.35 -3.84
N ILE A 65 -12.58 13.34 -3.04
CA ILE A 65 -12.19 13.51 -1.64
C ILE A 65 -10.67 13.51 -1.51
N SER A 66 -10.00 12.54 -2.12
CA SER A 66 -8.55 12.48 -2.10
C SER A 66 -8.02 11.70 -3.29
N ALA A 67 -6.79 12.00 -3.66
CA ALA A 67 -6.09 11.31 -4.72
C ALA A 67 -4.60 11.30 -4.40
N ARG A 68 -3.97 10.13 -4.49
CA ARG A 68 -2.56 9.96 -4.18
C ARG A 68 -1.92 8.99 -5.14
N LEU A 69 -0.68 9.30 -5.52
CA LEU A 69 0.16 8.32 -6.20
C LEU A 69 0.80 7.45 -5.12
N CYS A 70 0.69 6.16 -5.26
CA CYS A 70 1.26 5.22 -4.30
C CYS A 70 2.00 4.11 -5.03
N GLU A 71 2.99 3.54 -4.37
CA GLU A 71 3.65 2.34 -4.83
C GLU A 71 3.22 1.19 -3.96
N THR A 72 2.68 0.16 -4.57
CA THR A 72 2.27 -1.04 -3.86
C THR A 72 2.75 -2.26 -4.64
N SER A 73 3.46 -3.14 -3.96
CA SER A 73 4.01 -4.36 -4.57
C SER A 73 4.79 -4.10 -5.85
N GLY A 74 5.54 -3.00 -5.88
CA GLY A 74 6.34 -2.62 -7.04
C GLY A 74 5.58 -1.94 -8.17
N ASN A 75 4.28 -1.73 -8.01
CA ASN A 75 3.45 -1.09 -9.01
C ASN A 75 3.06 0.32 -8.60
N MET A 76 3.07 1.22 -9.56
CA MET A 76 2.62 2.59 -9.35
C MET A 76 1.14 2.67 -9.62
N VAL A 77 0.38 3.11 -8.63
CA VAL A 77 -1.07 3.22 -8.74
C VAL A 77 -1.55 4.55 -8.17
N TYR A 78 -2.64 5.05 -8.70
CA TYR A 78 -3.35 6.14 -8.09
C TYR A 78 -4.46 5.57 -7.20
N MET A 79 -4.47 5.98 -5.95
CA MET A 79 -5.54 5.67 -5.02
C MET A 79 -6.43 6.89 -4.89
N ILE A 80 -7.66 6.75 -5.35
CA ILE A 80 -8.60 7.85 -5.45
C ILE A 80 -9.82 7.54 -4.62
N THR A 81 -10.24 8.50 -3.81
CA THR A 81 -11.46 8.41 -3.03
C THR A 81 -12.46 9.44 -3.55
N MET A 82 -13.62 8.96 -3.93
CA MET A 82 -14.68 9.79 -4.50
C MET A 82 -15.93 9.70 -3.62
N LEU A 83 -16.69 10.78 -3.60
CA LEU A 83 -17.99 10.80 -2.95
C LEU A 83 -19.07 10.70 -4.04
N GLY A 84 -19.84 9.62 -3.98
CA GLY A 84 -20.92 9.42 -4.92
C GLY A 84 -22.15 10.26 -4.57
N ARG A 85 -23.12 10.26 -5.48
CA ARG A 85 -24.33 11.09 -5.38
C ARG A 85 -25.19 10.83 -4.14
N GLU A 86 -25.11 9.64 -3.60
CA GLU A 86 -25.92 9.25 -2.44
C GLU A 86 -25.12 9.30 -1.14
N GLY A 87 -24.02 10.04 -1.13
CA GLY A 87 -23.13 10.08 0.02
C GLY A 87 -22.27 8.83 0.18
N LYS A 88 -22.22 7.98 -0.82
CA LYS A 88 -21.45 6.76 -0.81
C LYS A 88 -20.00 7.04 -1.13
N VAL A 89 -19.09 6.59 -0.27
CA VAL A 89 -17.66 6.74 -0.52
C VAL A 89 -17.19 5.58 -1.39
N MET A 90 -16.53 5.90 -2.49
CA MET A 90 -15.98 4.92 -3.42
C MET A 90 -14.48 5.06 -3.47
N ARG A 91 -13.80 3.95 -3.48
CA ARG A 91 -12.34 3.90 -3.59
C ARG A 91 -11.94 3.24 -4.89
N LEU A 92 -11.16 3.96 -5.66
CA LEU A 92 -10.69 3.51 -6.96
C LEU A 92 -9.18 3.34 -6.90
N THR A 93 -8.70 2.23 -7.41
CA THR A 93 -7.27 2.02 -7.63
C THR A 93 -7.04 1.97 -9.13
N ILE A 94 -6.21 2.86 -9.62
CA ILE A 94 -5.98 3.04 -11.04
C ILE A 94 -4.50 2.86 -11.34
N ASP A 95 -4.20 2.09 -12.35
CA ASP A 95 -2.83 1.91 -12.79
C ASP A 95 -2.28 3.25 -13.29
N ALA A 96 -1.21 3.72 -12.66
CA ALA A 96 -0.64 5.01 -13.00
C ALA A 96 0.06 5.01 -14.35
N ARG A 97 0.42 3.85 -14.87
CA ARG A 97 1.10 3.75 -16.16
C ARG A 97 0.13 3.79 -17.32
N THR A 98 -1.02 3.21 -17.15
CA THR A 98 -1.99 3.06 -18.24
C THR A 98 -3.25 3.90 -18.06
N GLY A 99 -3.57 4.27 -16.83
CA GLY A 99 -4.82 4.94 -16.52
C GLY A 99 -6.00 3.99 -16.37
N ASN A 100 -5.75 2.68 -16.40
CA ASN A 100 -6.82 1.68 -16.30
C ASN A 100 -7.24 1.43 -14.86
N LEU A 101 -8.52 1.24 -14.67
CA LEU A 101 -9.07 0.89 -13.37
C LEU A 101 -8.65 -0.54 -13.01
N ILE A 102 -8.04 -0.68 -11.83
CA ILE A 102 -7.64 -1.99 -11.30
C ILE A 102 -8.70 -2.51 -10.35
N ASN A 103 -9.17 -1.65 -9.44
CA ASN A 103 -10.07 -2.06 -8.41
C ASN A 103 -11.03 -0.92 -8.07
N ASN A 104 -12.25 -1.29 -7.72
CA ASN A 104 -13.30 -0.37 -7.37
C ASN A 104 -14.03 -0.92 -6.14
N ARG A 105 -14.01 -0.17 -5.07
CA ARG A 105 -14.69 -0.58 -3.83
C ARG A 105 -15.71 0.44 -3.37
#